data_19818a4b989bebf798beaf3c4d9bcf52
#
_entry.id   19818a4b989bebf798beaf3c4d9bcf52
#
_cell.length_a   1.000
_cell.length_b   1.000
_cell.length_c   1.000
_cell.angle_alpha   90.00
_cell.angle_beta   90.00
_cell.angle_gamma   90.00
#
_symmetry.space_group_name_H-M   'P 1'
#
loop_
_entity.id
_entity.type
_entity.pdbx_description
1 polymer ?
#
loop_
_entity_poly.entity_id
_entity_poly.type
_entity_poly.pdbx_seq_one_letter_code
_entity_poly.pdbx_strand_id
1 'polypeptide(L)'
;MKITPNYTVIYNDDDIIVLNKRSGLLVAQDRYDPDAPRLDSEAEKEFGRLYAVHRIDKDTSGCVIYAKNADSHRALSMQFENRTVEKIYHCLVNGRPLWQTKTVDSKLLPDGDLRHRTTINSRFGKTSITDFKLIGICGPYSWLEARPKTGRTHQIRAHLQSIGLSIVCDPLYSGNQKPVRLSDIKKRWNGDTETERPLLSRLALHAYSLSLEHPKTGERMTFTASYQKDMEATRKQLASIFGVDPFNQK
;
A
#
# COMPACT_ATOMS: atom_id res chain seq x y z
N MET A 1 -2.97 -11.92 -25.83
CA MET A 1 -3.06 -10.96 -24.73
C MET A 1 -1.79 -11.12 -23.89
N LYS A 2 -0.93 -10.09 -23.70
CA LYS A 2 0.22 -10.21 -22.81
C LYS A 2 -0.29 -10.24 -21.36
N ILE A 3 -0.14 -11.38 -20.69
CA ILE A 3 -0.47 -11.50 -19.26
C ILE A 3 0.50 -10.61 -18.51
N THR A 4 -0.01 -9.60 -17.80
CA THR A 4 0.80 -8.77 -16.91
C THR A 4 1.14 -9.62 -15.68
N PRO A 5 2.42 -9.82 -15.33
CA PRO A 5 2.77 -10.65 -14.19
C PRO A 5 2.20 -10.06 -12.90
N ASN A 6 1.86 -10.94 -11.96
CA ASN A 6 1.24 -10.56 -10.69
C ASN A 6 2.24 -9.94 -9.70
N TYR A 7 3.53 -10.05 -9.99
CA TYR A 7 4.63 -9.43 -9.24
C TYR A 7 5.83 -9.18 -10.14
N THR A 8 6.79 -8.40 -9.65
CA THR A 8 8.15 -8.30 -10.18
C THR A 8 9.13 -8.46 -9.02
N VAL A 9 10.29 -9.06 -9.29
CA VAL A 9 11.35 -9.23 -8.29
C VAL A 9 12.09 -7.90 -8.12
N ILE A 10 12.22 -7.45 -6.86
CA ILE A 10 13.02 -6.28 -6.48
C ILE A 10 14.42 -6.74 -6.05
N TYR A 11 14.49 -7.81 -5.26
CA TYR A 11 15.73 -8.39 -4.75
C TYR A 11 15.55 -9.88 -4.51
N ASN A 12 16.60 -10.67 -4.71
CA ASN A 12 16.60 -12.10 -4.44
C ASN A 12 18.04 -12.58 -4.17
N ASP A 13 18.21 -13.31 -3.06
CA ASP A 13 19.41 -14.06 -2.72
C ASP A 13 19.07 -15.43 -2.12
N ASP A 14 19.95 -16.04 -1.34
CA ASP A 14 19.74 -17.35 -0.71
C ASP A 14 18.84 -17.27 0.54
N ASP A 15 18.71 -16.10 1.15
CA ASP A 15 18.07 -15.90 2.45
C ASP A 15 16.71 -15.21 2.33
N ILE A 16 16.56 -14.26 1.41
CA ILE A 16 15.36 -13.44 1.26
C ILE A 16 14.98 -13.22 -0.21
N ILE A 17 13.69 -12.97 -0.42
CA ILE A 17 13.19 -12.42 -1.68
C ILE A 17 12.25 -11.26 -1.41
N VAL A 18 12.44 -10.17 -2.16
CA VAL A 18 11.57 -8.99 -2.10
C VAL A 18 10.84 -8.82 -3.42
N LEU A 19 9.53 -8.77 -3.34
CA LEU A 19 8.63 -8.71 -4.48
C LEU A 19 7.84 -7.40 -4.49
N ASN A 20 7.63 -6.84 -5.67
CA ASN A 20 6.64 -5.78 -5.89
C ASN A 20 5.30 -6.43 -6.23
N LYS A 21 4.45 -6.60 -5.23
CA LYS A 21 3.14 -7.24 -5.34
C LYS A 21 2.16 -6.38 -6.13
N ARG A 22 1.44 -6.99 -7.06
CA ARG A 22 0.27 -6.35 -7.69
C ARG A 22 -0.91 -6.27 -6.71
N SER A 23 -1.78 -5.26 -6.88
CA SER A 23 -3.08 -5.19 -6.20
C SER A 23 -3.97 -6.37 -6.61
N GLY A 24 -4.81 -6.82 -5.70
CA GLY A 24 -5.76 -7.91 -5.92
C GLY A 24 -5.27 -9.29 -5.49
N LEU A 25 -4.01 -9.42 -5.00
CA LEU A 25 -3.43 -10.66 -4.50
C LEU A 25 -3.26 -10.64 -2.98
N LEU A 26 -3.57 -11.74 -2.33
CA LEU A 26 -3.17 -11.97 -0.95
C LEU A 26 -1.65 -12.19 -0.86
N VAL A 27 -1.05 -11.87 0.28
CA VAL A 27 0.39 -12.14 0.52
C VAL A 27 0.61 -13.62 0.84
N ALA A 28 -0.26 -14.19 1.69
CA ALA A 28 -0.23 -15.58 2.12
C ALA A 28 -1.66 -16.08 2.30
N GLN A 29 -1.82 -17.35 2.66
CA GLN A 29 -3.12 -17.99 2.81
C GLN A 29 -4.03 -17.23 3.78
N ASP A 30 -5.25 -16.97 3.35
CA ASP A 30 -6.33 -16.44 4.17
C ASP A 30 -7.19 -17.59 4.73
N ARG A 31 -7.55 -17.48 6.02
CA ARG A 31 -8.36 -18.52 6.68
C ARG A 31 -9.81 -18.56 6.19
N TYR A 32 -10.29 -17.46 5.60
CA TYR A 32 -11.67 -17.33 5.15
C TYR A 32 -11.84 -17.66 3.66
N ASP A 33 -10.77 -17.53 2.88
CA ASP A 33 -10.75 -17.81 1.43
C ASP A 33 -9.43 -18.52 1.08
N PRO A 34 -9.34 -19.83 1.36
CA PRO A 34 -8.10 -20.60 1.17
C PRO A 34 -7.71 -20.76 -0.30
N ASP A 35 -8.66 -20.62 -1.24
CA ASP A 35 -8.45 -20.77 -2.68
C ASP A 35 -8.17 -19.42 -3.38
N ALA A 36 -8.20 -18.30 -2.64
CA ALA A 36 -7.89 -16.99 -3.20
C ALA A 36 -6.47 -16.93 -3.81
N PRO A 37 -6.30 -16.26 -4.95
CA PRO A 37 -4.99 -16.06 -5.55
C PRO A 37 -3.99 -15.42 -4.57
N ARG A 38 -2.81 -16.04 -4.42
CA ARG A 38 -1.79 -15.67 -3.43
C ARG A 38 -0.44 -15.48 -4.06
N LEU A 39 0.29 -14.50 -3.55
CA LEU A 39 1.62 -14.17 -4.01
C LEU A 39 2.64 -15.25 -3.65
N ASP A 40 2.59 -15.80 -2.42
CA ASP A 40 3.46 -16.90 -2.00
C ASP A 40 3.32 -18.11 -2.94
N SER A 41 2.10 -18.57 -3.16
CA SER A 41 1.82 -19.73 -4.02
C SER A 41 2.24 -19.52 -5.48
N GLU A 42 2.19 -18.29 -5.98
CA GLU A 42 2.67 -18.00 -7.35
C GLU A 42 4.20 -17.93 -7.41
N ALA A 43 4.84 -17.27 -6.45
CA ALA A 43 6.28 -17.11 -6.41
C ALA A 43 7.01 -18.42 -6.07
N GLU A 44 6.41 -19.29 -5.25
CA GLU A 44 6.99 -20.60 -4.91
C GLU A 44 7.20 -21.52 -6.11
N LYS A 45 6.46 -21.33 -7.19
CA LYS A 45 6.64 -22.07 -8.46
C LYS A 45 8.01 -21.81 -9.10
N GLU A 46 8.58 -20.64 -8.86
CA GLU A 46 9.86 -20.21 -9.43
C GLU A 46 10.99 -20.24 -8.41
N PHE A 47 10.70 -19.86 -7.15
CA PHE A 47 11.72 -19.64 -6.12
C PHE A 47 11.78 -20.71 -5.03
N GLY A 48 10.94 -21.74 -5.13
CA GLY A 48 10.81 -22.73 -4.07
C GLY A 48 10.04 -22.19 -2.85
N ARG A 49 10.11 -22.90 -1.73
CA ARG A 49 9.33 -22.59 -0.53
C ARG A 49 9.66 -21.20 0.03
N LEU A 50 8.61 -20.42 0.30
CA LEU A 50 8.69 -19.06 0.84
C LEU A 50 7.96 -18.97 2.19
N TYR A 51 8.52 -18.20 3.10
CA TYR A 51 7.98 -17.99 4.44
C TYR A 51 7.56 -16.53 4.59
N ALA A 52 6.27 -16.30 4.74
CA ALA A 52 5.74 -14.95 4.95
C ALA A 52 6.07 -14.43 6.35
N VAL A 53 6.69 -13.25 6.44
CA VAL A 53 7.07 -12.59 7.71
C VAL A 53 6.18 -11.38 8.01
N HIS A 54 5.48 -10.85 7.02
CA HIS A 54 4.50 -9.78 7.15
C HIS A 54 3.44 -9.87 6.05
N ARG A 55 2.46 -8.98 6.13
CA ARG A 55 1.43 -8.86 5.09
C ARG A 55 1.08 -7.40 4.80
N ILE A 56 0.64 -7.16 3.57
CA ILE A 56 -0.10 -5.98 3.16
C ILE A 56 -1.50 -6.42 2.70
N ASP A 57 -2.45 -5.51 2.65
CA ASP A 57 -3.83 -5.84 2.24
C ASP A 57 -3.86 -6.38 0.80
N LYS A 58 -4.90 -7.17 0.49
CA LYS A 58 -5.14 -7.73 -0.86
C LYS A 58 -5.03 -6.66 -1.94
N ASP A 59 -5.70 -5.52 -1.73
CA ASP A 59 -5.78 -4.43 -2.71
C ASP A 59 -4.60 -3.44 -2.65
N THR A 60 -3.77 -3.52 -1.62
CA THR A 60 -2.52 -2.75 -1.55
C THR A 60 -1.48 -3.37 -2.46
N SER A 61 -0.80 -2.53 -3.26
CA SER A 61 0.35 -2.94 -4.09
C SER A 61 1.67 -2.59 -3.42
N GLY A 62 2.80 -3.14 -3.89
CA GLY A 62 4.14 -2.73 -3.49
C GLY A 62 4.97 -3.79 -2.78
N CYS A 63 5.94 -3.35 -2.00
CA CYS A 63 6.97 -4.17 -1.36
C CYS A 63 6.39 -5.23 -0.42
N VAL A 64 6.78 -6.48 -0.67
CA VAL A 64 6.58 -7.62 0.23
C VAL A 64 7.87 -8.41 0.28
N ILE A 65 8.33 -8.78 1.48
CA ILE A 65 9.50 -9.64 1.69
C ILE A 65 9.06 -11.00 2.20
N TYR A 66 9.72 -12.05 1.71
CA TYR A 66 9.65 -13.41 2.21
C TYR A 66 11.05 -13.88 2.62
N ALA A 67 11.11 -14.73 3.63
CA ALA A 67 12.29 -15.53 3.91
C ALA A 67 12.29 -16.80 3.05
N LYS A 68 13.48 -17.30 2.69
CA LYS A 68 13.66 -18.52 1.89
C LYS A 68 14.06 -19.73 2.74
N ASN A 69 14.41 -19.50 4.00
CA ASN A 69 14.78 -20.55 4.96
C ASN A 69 14.28 -20.21 6.37
N ALA A 70 14.34 -21.18 7.29
CA ALA A 70 13.79 -21.05 8.63
C ALA A 70 14.55 -20.04 9.51
N ASP A 71 15.88 -19.94 9.36
CA ASP A 71 16.69 -19.01 10.14
C ASP A 71 16.39 -17.56 9.76
N SER A 72 16.32 -17.28 8.46
CA SER A 72 15.93 -15.97 7.93
C SER A 72 14.49 -15.61 8.30
N HIS A 73 13.56 -16.59 8.30
CA HIS A 73 12.19 -16.39 8.74
C HIS A 73 12.13 -15.96 10.21
N ARG A 74 12.89 -16.64 11.09
CA ARG A 74 12.96 -16.30 12.52
C ARG A 74 13.54 -14.89 12.72
N ALA A 75 14.68 -14.58 12.09
CA ALA A 75 15.34 -13.30 12.23
C ALA A 75 14.47 -12.13 11.73
N LEU A 76 13.84 -12.27 10.57
CA LEU A 76 12.93 -11.25 10.05
C LEU A 76 11.67 -11.11 10.90
N SER A 77 11.07 -12.21 11.36
CA SER A 77 9.90 -12.17 12.24
C SER A 77 10.17 -11.37 13.50
N MET A 78 11.35 -11.55 14.11
CA MET A 78 11.79 -10.76 15.28
C MET A 78 11.90 -9.27 14.95
N GLN A 79 12.41 -8.88 13.78
CA GLN A 79 12.48 -7.48 13.36
C GLN A 79 11.09 -6.86 13.21
N PHE A 80 10.13 -7.56 12.62
CA PHE A 80 8.75 -7.08 12.52
C PHE A 80 8.06 -6.98 13.89
N GLU A 81 8.27 -7.95 14.77
CA GLU A 81 7.73 -7.97 16.13
C GLU A 81 8.31 -6.83 16.98
N ASN A 82 9.63 -6.63 16.93
CA ASN A 82 10.33 -5.56 17.63
C ASN A 82 10.16 -4.18 16.98
N ARG A 83 9.46 -4.11 15.82
CA ARG A 83 9.17 -2.86 15.07
C ARG A 83 10.42 -2.11 14.62
N THR A 84 11.51 -2.81 14.34
CA THR A 84 12.74 -2.23 13.79
C THR A 84 12.69 -2.05 12.27
N VAL A 85 11.69 -2.69 11.62
CA VAL A 85 11.44 -2.56 10.18
C VAL A 85 10.74 -1.24 9.89
N GLU A 86 11.35 -0.40 9.05
CA GLU A 86 10.73 0.83 8.57
C GLU A 86 9.91 0.56 7.32
N LYS A 87 8.70 1.12 7.29
CA LYS A 87 7.74 0.96 6.19
C LYS A 87 7.27 2.33 5.73
N ILE A 88 7.38 2.58 4.44
CA ILE A 88 6.85 3.78 3.81
C ILE A 88 5.79 3.37 2.80
N TYR A 89 4.63 3.97 2.93
CA TYR A 89 3.53 3.83 1.98
C TYR A 89 3.26 5.16 1.32
N HIS A 90 2.93 5.14 0.04
CA HIS A 90 2.38 6.29 -0.65
C HIS A 90 0.90 6.05 -0.94
N CYS A 91 0.08 7.06 -0.72
CA CYS A 91 -1.33 7.01 -1.05
C CYS A 91 -1.83 8.31 -1.68
N LEU A 92 -2.78 8.18 -2.59
CA LEU A 92 -3.56 9.30 -3.11
C LEU A 92 -4.85 9.37 -2.29
N VAL A 93 -5.14 10.52 -1.70
CA VAL A 93 -6.34 10.73 -0.89
C VAL A 93 -7.26 11.76 -1.51
N ASN A 94 -8.56 11.64 -1.23
CA ASN A 94 -9.54 12.67 -1.52
C ASN A 94 -9.38 13.81 -0.50
N GLY A 95 -9.42 15.07 -0.98
CA GLY A 95 -9.33 16.26 -0.14
C GLY A 95 -7.94 16.89 -0.08
N ARG A 96 -7.87 17.99 0.67
CA ARG A 96 -6.67 18.83 0.81
C ARG A 96 -6.36 19.01 2.29
N PRO A 97 -5.42 18.26 2.86
CA PRO A 97 -4.98 18.46 4.23
C PRO A 97 -4.44 19.86 4.45
N LEU A 98 -4.79 20.47 5.60
CA LEU A 98 -4.27 21.79 6.01
C LEU A 98 -2.98 21.69 6.85
N TRP A 99 -2.41 20.47 6.93
CA TRP A 99 -1.19 20.15 7.69
C TRP A 99 -0.11 19.61 6.75
N GLN A 100 1.14 19.82 7.10
CA GLN A 100 2.30 19.25 6.39
C GLN A 100 2.64 17.85 6.96
N THR A 101 2.49 17.69 8.28
CA THR A 101 2.69 16.41 8.96
C THR A 101 1.58 16.19 9.97
N LYS A 102 1.21 14.93 10.18
CA LYS A 102 0.17 14.54 11.14
C LYS A 102 0.45 13.15 11.68
N THR A 103 0.58 13.04 13.00
CA THR A 103 0.58 11.73 13.67
C THR A 103 -0.85 11.39 14.08
N VAL A 104 -1.29 10.19 13.76
CA VAL A 104 -2.53 9.59 14.25
C VAL A 104 -2.16 8.46 15.20
N ASP A 105 -2.50 8.62 16.47
CA ASP A 105 -2.35 7.62 17.52
C ASP A 105 -3.74 7.26 18.03
N SER A 106 -4.19 6.05 17.74
CA SER A 106 -5.50 5.56 18.15
C SER A 106 -5.52 4.05 18.30
N LYS A 107 -6.46 3.54 19.09
CA LYS A 107 -6.65 2.10 19.22
C LYS A 107 -7.56 1.59 18.12
N LEU A 108 -7.10 0.60 17.36
CA LEU A 108 -7.82 0.01 16.25
C LEU A 108 -8.30 -1.41 16.58
N LEU A 109 -9.57 -1.67 16.29
CA LEU A 109 -10.21 -2.97 16.39
C LEU A 109 -10.48 -3.49 14.97
N PRO A 110 -9.78 -4.55 14.53
CA PRO A 110 -10.12 -5.24 13.28
C PRO A 110 -11.51 -5.85 13.37
N ASP A 111 -12.21 -5.95 12.24
CA ASP A 111 -13.55 -6.50 12.18
C ASP A 111 -14.52 -5.79 13.14
N GLY A 112 -14.40 -4.48 13.23
CA GLY A 112 -15.05 -3.67 14.24
C GLY A 112 -16.48 -3.21 13.90
N ASP A 113 -17.00 -3.52 12.70
CA ASP A 113 -18.36 -3.21 12.27
C ASP A 113 -18.94 -4.25 11.30
N LEU A 114 -20.22 -4.09 10.95
CA LEU A 114 -20.95 -5.01 10.05
C LEU A 114 -20.38 -5.11 8.62
N ARG A 115 -19.47 -4.22 8.24
CA ARG A 115 -18.76 -4.23 6.96
C ARG A 115 -17.37 -4.85 7.09
N HIS A 116 -17.07 -5.47 8.21
CA HIS A 116 -15.77 -6.07 8.51
C HIS A 116 -14.59 -5.10 8.40
N ARG A 117 -14.84 -3.81 8.69
CA ARG A 117 -13.78 -2.78 8.69
C ARG A 117 -13.03 -2.77 10.01
N THR A 118 -11.80 -2.32 9.96
CA THR A 118 -11.09 -1.89 11.16
C THR A 118 -11.64 -0.53 11.59
N THR A 119 -12.04 -0.41 12.85
CA THR A 119 -12.61 0.80 13.43
C THR A 119 -11.79 1.31 14.60
N ILE A 120 -11.93 2.59 14.95
CA ILE A 120 -11.38 3.13 16.20
C ILE A 120 -12.23 2.61 17.36
N ASN A 121 -11.56 2.00 18.35
CA ASN A 121 -12.22 1.51 19.54
C ASN A 121 -11.28 1.66 20.75
N SER A 122 -11.55 2.63 21.61
CA SER A 122 -10.70 2.92 22.79
C SER A 122 -10.67 1.80 23.83
N ARG A 123 -11.73 0.97 23.89
CA ARG A 123 -11.88 -0.09 24.88
C ARG A 123 -11.21 -1.40 24.46
N PHE A 124 -11.46 -1.88 23.24
CA PHE A 124 -11.04 -3.20 22.76
C PHE A 124 -9.97 -3.13 21.66
N GLY A 125 -9.70 -1.96 21.12
CA GLY A 125 -8.70 -1.76 20.08
C GLY A 125 -7.27 -1.89 20.61
N LYS A 126 -6.38 -2.24 19.68
CA LYS A 126 -4.93 -2.31 19.93
C LYS A 126 -4.26 -1.00 19.49
N THR A 127 -3.33 -0.48 20.30
CA THR A 127 -2.54 0.73 20.00
C THR A 127 -1.99 0.68 18.58
N SER A 128 -2.23 1.76 17.84
CA SER A 128 -1.86 1.90 16.45
C SER A 128 -1.43 3.32 16.17
N ILE A 129 -0.23 3.48 15.58
CA ILE A 129 0.39 4.78 15.33
C ILE A 129 0.80 4.85 13.86
N THR A 130 0.43 5.94 13.19
CA THR A 130 0.87 6.24 11.82
C THR A 130 1.26 7.71 11.72
N ASP A 131 2.45 7.97 11.23
CA ASP A 131 2.89 9.31 10.83
C ASP A 131 2.54 9.53 9.37
N PHE A 132 1.90 10.66 9.08
CA PHE A 132 1.58 11.12 7.74
C PHE A 132 2.36 12.38 7.39
N LYS A 133 2.83 12.46 6.14
CA LYS A 133 3.45 13.64 5.56
C LYS A 133 2.73 13.98 4.25
N LEU A 134 2.32 15.23 4.08
CA LEU A 134 1.82 15.75 2.81
C LEU A 134 2.99 15.87 1.84
N ILE A 135 2.91 15.18 0.69
CA ILE A 135 3.91 15.25 -0.36
C ILE A 135 3.52 16.33 -1.37
N GLY A 136 2.23 16.40 -1.73
CA GLY A 136 1.75 17.44 -2.65
C GLY A 136 0.24 17.41 -2.86
N ILE A 137 -0.31 18.55 -3.24
CA ILE A 137 -1.74 18.75 -3.53
C ILE A 137 -1.91 18.81 -5.04
N CYS A 138 -2.78 17.96 -5.59
CA CYS A 138 -3.06 17.85 -7.02
C CYS A 138 -4.57 18.00 -7.27
N GLY A 139 -5.05 19.23 -7.38
CA GLY A 139 -6.46 19.51 -7.58
C GLY A 139 -7.34 19.07 -6.40
N PRO A 140 -8.33 18.16 -6.61
CA PRO A 140 -9.16 17.64 -5.53
C PRO A 140 -8.49 16.56 -4.69
N TYR A 141 -7.27 16.14 -5.07
CA TYR A 141 -6.51 15.07 -4.43
C TYR A 141 -5.25 15.58 -3.75
N SER A 142 -4.72 14.75 -2.86
CA SER A 142 -3.40 14.96 -2.24
C SER A 142 -2.61 13.65 -2.18
N TRP A 143 -1.30 13.74 -2.44
CA TRP A 143 -0.36 12.65 -2.20
C TRP A 143 0.15 12.71 -0.78
N LEU A 144 0.07 11.59 -0.09
CA LEU A 144 0.60 11.43 1.26
C LEU A 144 1.63 10.31 1.31
N GLU A 145 2.67 10.52 2.10
CA GLU A 145 3.52 9.48 2.65
C GLU A 145 2.95 9.07 4.01
N ALA A 146 2.83 7.77 4.24
CA ALA A 146 2.40 7.19 5.51
C ALA A 146 3.48 6.26 6.05
N ARG A 147 3.87 6.46 7.31
CA ARG A 147 4.87 5.66 8.05
C ARG A 147 4.20 4.98 9.25
N PRO A 148 3.62 3.78 9.07
CA PRO A 148 2.99 3.08 10.18
C PRO A 148 4.05 2.49 11.11
N LYS A 149 4.03 2.90 12.40
CA LYS A 149 4.88 2.35 13.47
C LYS A 149 4.40 0.98 13.94
N THR A 150 3.14 0.69 13.69
CA THR A 150 2.48 -0.59 13.99
C THR A 150 1.95 -1.19 12.69
N GLY A 151 1.42 -2.41 12.71
CA GLY A 151 0.94 -3.11 11.50
C GLY A 151 -0.43 -3.75 11.71
N ARG A 152 -1.48 -2.96 12.03
CA ARG A 152 -2.83 -3.48 12.17
C ARG A 152 -3.52 -3.55 10.81
N THR A 153 -4.44 -4.48 10.68
CA THR A 153 -5.27 -4.62 9.48
C THR A 153 -5.90 -3.27 9.12
N HIS A 154 -5.83 -2.87 7.86
CA HIS A 154 -6.36 -1.60 7.34
C HIS A 154 -5.93 -0.33 8.09
N GLN A 155 -4.81 -0.36 8.82
CA GLN A 155 -4.43 0.72 9.74
C GLN A 155 -4.39 2.10 9.06
N ILE A 156 -3.68 2.24 7.94
CA ILE A 156 -3.54 3.52 7.21
C ILE A 156 -4.92 4.02 6.76
N ARG A 157 -5.76 3.13 6.26
CA ARG A 157 -7.11 3.42 5.75
C ARG A 157 -8.03 3.91 6.87
N ALA A 158 -8.06 3.21 8.00
CA ALA A 158 -8.87 3.57 9.17
C ALA A 158 -8.39 4.89 9.81
N HIS A 159 -7.07 5.10 9.91
CA HIS A 159 -6.49 6.34 10.43
C HIS A 159 -6.83 7.54 9.54
N LEU A 160 -6.71 7.40 8.21
CA LEU A 160 -7.08 8.49 7.29
C LEU A 160 -8.57 8.83 7.41
N GLN A 161 -9.44 7.82 7.46
CA GLN A 161 -10.88 8.06 7.66
C GLN A 161 -11.16 8.81 8.96
N SER A 162 -10.45 8.50 10.04
CA SER A 162 -10.66 9.15 11.35
C SER A 162 -10.32 10.64 11.37
N ILE A 163 -9.51 11.10 10.44
CA ILE A 163 -9.14 12.52 10.29
C ILE A 163 -9.82 13.18 9.09
N GLY A 164 -10.92 12.59 8.61
CA GLY A 164 -11.74 13.16 7.53
C GLY A 164 -11.17 13.01 6.11
N LEU A 165 -10.16 12.15 5.93
CA LEU A 165 -9.60 11.82 4.63
C LEU A 165 -9.96 10.39 4.24
N SER A 166 -10.02 10.12 2.94
CA SER A 166 -10.17 8.75 2.43
C SER A 166 -9.20 8.50 1.28
N ILE A 167 -8.68 7.29 1.20
CA ILE A 167 -7.86 6.89 0.05
C ILE A 167 -8.76 6.80 -1.18
N VAL A 168 -8.27 7.30 -2.29
CA VAL A 168 -8.96 7.26 -3.58
C VAL A 168 -9.26 5.80 -3.98
N CYS A 169 -10.46 5.55 -4.45
CA CYS A 169 -10.97 4.22 -4.84
C CYS A 169 -10.91 3.17 -3.71
N ASP A 170 -10.96 3.58 -2.44
CA ASP A 170 -11.05 2.62 -1.33
C ASP A 170 -12.47 2.04 -1.22
N PRO A 171 -12.67 0.72 -1.42
CA PRO A 171 -14.00 0.12 -1.44
C PRO A 171 -14.68 0.08 -0.07
N LEU A 172 -13.92 0.21 1.02
CA LEU A 172 -14.44 0.07 2.39
C LEU A 172 -14.55 1.40 3.13
N TYR A 173 -13.58 2.30 2.95
CA TYR A 173 -13.44 3.51 3.76
C TYR A 173 -13.78 4.81 3.01
N SER A 174 -13.80 4.76 1.67
CA SER A 174 -14.32 5.87 0.87
C SER A 174 -15.84 5.75 0.71
N GLY A 175 -16.59 6.79 1.04
CA GLY A 175 -18.04 6.84 0.78
C GLY A 175 -18.36 6.91 -0.72
N ASN A 176 -17.39 7.22 -1.55
CA ASN A 176 -17.52 7.34 -3.00
C ASN A 176 -16.37 6.56 -3.68
N GLN A 177 -16.71 5.42 -4.28
CA GLN A 177 -15.78 4.54 -4.97
C GLN A 177 -15.53 4.94 -6.43
N LYS A 178 -15.76 6.21 -6.80
CA LYS A 178 -15.59 6.61 -8.20
C LYS A 178 -14.15 6.39 -8.65
N PRO A 179 -13.94 5.72 -9.79
CA PRO A 179 -12.63 5.66 -10.44
C PRO A 179 -12.14 7.06 -10.80
N VAL A 180 -10.85 7.27 -10.80
CA VAL A 180 -10.26 8.51 -11.30
C VAL A 180 -10.28 8.50 -12.82
N ARG A 181 -10.96 9.43 -13.43
CA ARG A 181 -11.04 9.60 -14.89
C ARG A 181 -10.37 10.91 -15.30
N LEU A 182 -9.84 10.93 -16.51
CA LEU A 182 -9.22 12.15 -17.06
C LEU A 182 -10.28 13.24 -17.28
N SER A 183 -11.49 12.85 -17.69
CA SER A 183 -12.64 13.73 -17.84
C SER A 183 -13.04 14.45 -16.56
N ASP A 184 -12.83 13.83 -15.38
CA ASP A 184 -13.16 14.43 -14.08
C ASP A 184 -12.16 15.51 -13.64
N ILE A 185 -10.92 15.48 -14.17
CA ILE A 185 -9.82 16.31 -13.68
C ILE A 185 -9.28 17.31 -14.71
N LYS A 186 -9.41 17.04 -16.00
CA LYS A 186 -8.86 17.85 -17.08
C LYS A 186 -9.91 18.80 -17.63
N LYS A 187 -9.74 20.12 -17.40
CA LYS A 187 -10.57 21.13 -18.06
C LYS A 187 -10.47 20.97 -19.60
N ARG A 188 -11.60 21.09 -20.28
CA ARG A 188 -11.69 20.96 -21.75
C ARG A 188 -11.22 19.59 -22.28
N TRP A 189 -11.46 18.54 -21.50
CA TRP A 189 -11.31 17.18 -22.01
C TRP A 189 -12.35 16.96 -23.13
N ASN A 190 -11.93 16.44 -24.26
CA ASN A 190 -12.76 16.30 -25.47
C ASN A 190 -12.82 14.86 -25.98
N GLY A 191 -12.49 13.89 -25.13
CA GLY A 191 -12.64 12.48 -25.46
C GLY A 191 -14.08 12.00 -25.34
N ASP A 192 -14.32 10.73 -25.61
CA ASP A 192 -15.61 10.08 -25.47
C ASP A 192 -15.73 9.46 -24.07
N THR A 193 -16.73 9.92 -23.30
CA THR A 193 -16.97 9.47 -21.92
C THR A 193 -17.46 8.02 -21.84
N GLU A 194 -18.08 7.48 -22.91
CA GLU A 194 -18.58 6.10 -22.90
C GLU A 194 -17.45 5.08 -23.05
N THR A 195 -16.40 5.44 -23.77
CA THR A 195 -15.24 4.57 -24.00
C THR A 195 -14.05 4.90 -23.11
N GLU A 196 -14.14 5.94 -22.28
CA GLU A 196 -13.06 6.39 -21.40
C GLU A 196 -12.68 5.31 -20.38
N ARG A 197 -11.42 4.89 -20.42
CA ARG A 197 -10.86 4.02 -19.40
C ARG A 197 -10.38 4.85 -18.20
N PRO A 198 -10.72 4.46 -16.96
CA PRO A 198 -10.23 5.16 -15.78
C PRO A 198 -8.71 5.08 -15.69
N LEU A 199 -8.09 6.15 -15.21
CA LEU A 199 -6.67 6.19 -14.85
C LEU A 199 -6.39 5.28 -13.66
N LEU A 200 -7.29 5.29 -12.67
CA LEU A 200 -7.21 4.47 -11.47
C LEU A 200 -8.60 4.03 -11.03
N SER A 201 -8.77 2.73 -10.76
CA SER A 201 -10.05 2.13 -10.33
C SER A 201 -9.91 1.20 -9.12
N ARG A 202 -8.73 1.15 -8.51
CA ARG A 202 -8.41 0.34 -7.32
C ARG A 202 -7.87 1.21 -6.21
N LEU A 203 -7.82 0.66 -5.01
CA LEU A 203 -7.23 1.31 -3.82
C LEU A 203 -5.89 1.98 -4.17
N ALA A 204 -5.84 3.31 -4.01
CA ALA A 204 -4.65 4.13 -4.27
C ALA A 204 -3.65 4.07 -3.11
N LEU A 205 -3.28 2.86 -2.68
CA LEU A 205 -2.32 2.61 -1.61
C LEU A 205 -1.20 1.70 -2.11
N HIS A 206 0.05 2.11 -1.89
CA HIS A 206 1.23 1.41 -2.36
C HIS A 206 2.28 1.33 -1.25
N ALA A 207 2.71 0.13 -0.89
CA ALA A 207 3.84 -0.12 0.00
C ALA A 207 5.13 0.24 -0.76
N TYR A 208 5.54 1.50 -0.65
CA TYR A 208 6.59 2.08 -1.48
C TYR A 208 7.97 1.59 -1.10
N SER A 209 8.28 1.57 0.20
CA SER A 209 9.61 1.20 0.66
C SER A 209 9.56 0.37 1.93
N LEU A 210 10.53 -0.53 2.04
CA LEU A 210 10.77 -1.40 3.18
C LEU A 210 12.26 -1.36 3.54
N SER A 211 12.60 -0.95 4.78
CA SER A 211 13.98 -0.94 5.27
C SER A 211 14.12 -1.82 6.50
N LEU A 212 15.10 -2.72 6.47
CA LEU A 212 15.35 -3.71 7.51
C LEU A 212 16.83 -4.16 7.49
N GLU A 213 17.22 -4.93 8.48
CA GLU A 213 18.53 -5.59 8.51
C GLU A 213 18.45 -6.94 7.81
N HIS A 214 19.42 -7.21 6.93
CA HIS A 214 19.50 -8.50 6.24
C HIS A 214 19.70 -9.62 7.29
N PRO A 215 18.88 -10.70 7.26
CA PRO A 215 18.83 -11.68 8.34
C PRO A 215 20.13 -12.43 8.60
N LYS A 216 21.00 -12.55 7.59
CA LYS A 216 22.27 -13.26 7.67
C LYS A 216 23.46 -12.31 7.88
N THR A 217 23.52 -11.21 7.13
CA THR A 217 24.67 -10.30 7.16
C THR A 217 24.56 -9.19 8.18
N GLY A 218 23.33 -8.87 8.66
CA GLY A 218 23.06 -7.73 9.54
C GLY A 218 23.14 -6.36 8.83
N GLU A 219 23.41 -6.32 7.54
CA GLU A 219 23.48 -5.08 6.77
C GLU A 219 22.11 -4.42 6.67
N ARG A 220 22.02 -3.10 6.91
CA ARG A 220 20.79 -2.32 6.71
C ARG A 220 20.51 -2.14 5.22
N MET A 221 19.41 -2.70 4.76
CA MET A 221 18.98 -2.65 3.36
C MET A 221 17.66 -1.90 3.23
N THR A 222 17.51 -1.18 2.10
CA THR A 222 16.27 -0.49 1.74
C THR A 222 15.82 -0.93 0.35
N PHE A 223 14.62 -1.45 0.29
CA PHE A 223 13.99 -1.90 -0.96
C PHE A 223 12.87 -0.93 -1.36
N THR A 224 12.81 -0.58 -2.64
CA THR A 224 11.80 0.34 -3.17
C THR A 224 11.02 -0.33 -4.29
N ALA A 225 9.69 -0.32 -4.19
CA ALA A 225 8.80 -0.82 -5.23
C ALA A 225 8.40 0.31 -6.17
N SER A 226 8.61 0.13 -7.46
CA SER A 226 8.07 1.05 -8.48
C SER A 226 6.54 1.01 -8.49
N TYR A 227 5.90 2.13 -8.78
CA TYR A 227 4.44 2.16 -8.93
C TYR A 227 3.98 1.24 -10.05
N GLN A 228 2.79 0.68 -9.88
CA GLN A 228 2.11 -0.02 -10.94
C GLN A 228 1.66 0.97 -12.02
N LYS A 229 1.50 0.48 -13.26
CA LYS A 229 1.23 1.32 -14.43
C LYS A 229 0.08 2.31 -14.27
N ASP A 230 -1.00 1.88 -13.61
CA ASP A 230 -2.18 2.70 -13.35
C ASP A 230 -1.88 3.85 -12.38
N MET A 231 -1.21 3.56 -11.27
CA MET A 231 -0.83 4.57 -10.27
C MET A 231 0.22 5.54 -10.81
N GLU A 232 1.17 5.03 -11.59
CA GLU A 232 2.18 5.86 -12.26
C GLU A 232 1.56 6.75 -13.35
N ALA A 233 0.61 6.22 -14.14
CA ALA A 233 -0.13 7.01 -15.12
C ALA A 233 -0.94 8.11 -14.44
N THR A 234 -1.63 7.78 -13.33
CA THR A 234 -2.37 8.76 -12.52
C THR A 234 -1.45 9.85 -11.99
N ARG A 235 -0.30 9.50 -11.41
CA ARG A 235 0.71 10.47 -10.93
C ARG A 235 1.13 11.44 -12.03
N LYS A 236 1.52 10.90 -13.20
CA LYS A 236 1.98 11.71 -14.35
C LYS A 236 0.89 12.64 -14.86
N GLN A 237 -0.35 12.17 -14.97
CA GLN A 237 -1.48 12.98 -15.44
C GLN A 237 -1.80 14.10 -14.44
N LEU A 238 -1.87 13.79 -13.15
CA LEU A 238 -2.08 14.80 -12.11
C LEU A 238 -0.96 15.83 -12.09
N ALA A 239 0.29 15.40 -12.20
CA ALA A 239 1.43 16.31 -12.28
C ALA A 239 1.35 17.24 -13.52
N SER A 240 1.02 16.71 -14.67
CA SER A 240 0.85 17.47 -15.91
C SER A 240 -0.29 18.50 -15.83
N ILE A 241 -1.41 18.13 -15.20
CA ILE A 241 -2.61 19.00 -15.14
C ILE A 241 -2.47 20.09 -14.08
N PHE A 242 -1.89 19.77 -12.92
CA PHE A 242 -1.82 20.68 -11.77
C PHE A 242 -0.45 21.31 -11.55
N GLY A 243 0.54 20.96 -12.37
CA GLY A 243 1.88 21.55 -12.32
C GLY A 243 2.72 21.12 -11.11
N VAL A 244 2.28 20.11 -10.37
CA VAL A 244 2.95 19.60 -9.16
C VAL A 244 3.26 18.11 -9.33
N ASP A 245 4.54 17.79 -9.52
CA ASP A 245 5.00 16.40 -9.35
C ASP A 245 5.57 16.25 -7.93
N PRO A 246 4.82 15.63 -7.01
CA PRO A 246 5.20 15.58 -5.61
C PRO A 246 6.48 14.75 -5.35
N PHE A 247 6.91 13.95 -6.32
CA PHE A 247 8.08 13.07 -6.20
C PHE A 247 9.30 13.57 -6.99
N ASN A 248 9.15 14.65 -7.77
CA ASN A 248 10.20 15.31 -8.53
C ASN A 248 10.37 16.75 -8.03
N GLN A 249 10.49 16.97 -6.74
CA GLN A 249 10.94 18.25 -6.22
C GLN A 249 12.43 18.39 -6.52
N LYS A 250 12.75 19.15 -7.60
CA LYS A 250 14.10 19.65 -7.83
C LYS A 250 14.47 20.66 -6.76
#